data_7bcada4c493a714d78d75595eb866d45
#
_entry.id   7bcada4c493a714d78d75595eb866d45
#
_cell.length_a   1.000
_cell.length_b   1.000
_cell.length_c   1.000
_cell.angle_alpha   90.00
_cell.angle_beta   90.00
_cell.angle_gamma   90.00
#
_symmetry.space_group_name_H-M   'P 1'
#
loop_
_entity.id
_entity.type
_entity.pdbx_description
1 polymer ?
#
loop_
_entity_poly.entity_id
_entity_poly.type
_entity_poly.pdbx_seq_one_letter_code
_entity_poly.pdbx_strand_id
1 'polypeptide(L)'
;GNDVTKLYPELETIKDIAKNNVLVLDGEIVAFKDGKPSFSELQKRSHLKDRNKILEMEKNVPVAFIAFDILYKNKDLTDRSLLERKKALDIISDTNYFIKTKIYQDGKKLFERVKKLGLEGIVAKKKNSIYIGKRVDYWVKIKNFKEEEFYVGGYILRKEKISFLLGEKKNGKLIYVGKVSIMKNDKLAQIIQEKEVENPFYNYKEAGHFLKPKYKLLVSYMERTTNNTLRQPFLKK
;
A
#
# COMPACT_ATOMS: atom_id res chain seq x y z
N GLY A 1 17.40 -7.76 4.30
CA GLY A 1 16.01 -8.21 4.36
C GLY A 1 15.80 -9.19 5.51
N ASN A 2 14.56 -9.33 5.95
CA ASN A 2 14.22 -10.28 7.01
C ASN A 2 13.76 -11.60 6.38
N ASP A 3 14.14 -12.72 6.99
CA ASP A 3 13.58 -14.02 6.64
C ASP A 3 12.16 -14.14 7.23
N VAL A 4 11.19 -14.36 6.36
CA VAL A 4 9.77 -14.50 6.71
C VAL A 4 9.23 -15.91 6.35
N THR A 5 10.09 -16.84 6.00
CA THR A 5 9.72 -18.19 5.55
C THR A 5 8.75 -18.87 6.52
N LYS A 6 9.05 -18.84 7.83
CA LYS A 6 8.22 -19.48 8.86
C LYS A 6 6.87 -18.79 9.08
N LEU A 7 6.70 -17.56 8.58
CA LEU A 7 5.49 -16.76 8.76
C LEU A 7 4.38 -17.13 7.76
N TYR A 8 4.78 -17.71 6.62
CA TYR A 8 3.88 -18.09 5.53
C TYR A 8 4.12 -19.53 5.07
N PRO A 9 3.77 -20.53 5.89
CA PRO A 9 4.09 -21.95 5.62
C PRO A 9 3.45 -22.46 4.33
N GLU A 10 2.28 -21.91 3.91
CA GLU A 10 1.65 -22.26 2.64
C GLU A 10 2.51 -21.94 1.41
N LEU A 11 3.43 -20.97 1.53
CA LEU A 11 4.34 -20.62 0.45
C LEU A 11 5.50 -21.59 0.30
N GLU A 12 5.67 -22.55 1.22
CA GLU A 12 6.72 -23.56 1.12
C GLU A 12 6.58 -24.40 -0.16
N THR A 13 5.34 -24.59 -0.62
CA THR A 13 5.04 -25.31 -1.89
C THR A 13 5.58 -24.59 -3.13
N ILE A 14 5.96 -23.32 -3.03
CA ILE A 14 6.55 -22.58 -4.16
C ILE A 14 7.89 -23.19 -4.57
N LYS A 15 8.62 -23.85 -3.67
CA LYS A 15 9.87 -24.55 -4.05
C LYS A 15 9.65 -25.59 -5.15
N ASP A 16 8.46 -26.19 -5.24
CA ASP A 16 8.16 -27.23 -6.22
C ASP A 16 8.09 -26.68 -7.65
N ILE A 17 7.76 -25.38 -7.80
CA ILE A 17 7.78 -24.72 -9.12
C ILE A 17 9.19 -24.59 -9.71
N ALA A 18 10.20 -24.59 -8.86
CA ALA A 18 11.59 -24.50 -9.29
C ALA A 18 12.02 -25.78 -10.03
N LYS A 19 11.38 -26.92 -9.76
CA LYS A 19 11.79 -28.24 -10.26
C LYS A 19 13.28 -28.43 -9.92
N ASN A 20 14.12 -28.59 -10.94
CA ASN A 20 15.59 -28.76 -10.78
C ASN A 20 16.37 -27.44 -10.95
N ASN A 21 15.70 -26.28 -10.87
CA ASN A 21 16.34 -24.99 -11.05
C ASN A 21 16.55 -24.28 -9.72
N VAL A 22 17.60 -23.46 -9.63
CA VAL A 22 17.75 -22.45 -8.59
C VAL A 22 17.11 -21.16 -9.09
N LEU A 23 16.16 -20.61 -8.34
CA LEU A 23 15.41 -19.40 -8.72
C LEU A 23 15.57 -18.30 -7.67
N VAL A 24 15.68 -17.05 -8.13
CA VAL A 24 15.44 -15.85 -7.33
C VAL A 24 14.34 -15.04 -8.02
N LEU A 25 13.24 -14.85 -7.33
CA LEU A 25 12.06 -14.15 -7.83
C LEU A 25 11.87 -12.85 -7.06
N ASP A 26 11.41 -11.80 -7.75
CA ASP A 26 10.94 -10.57 -7.12
C ASP A 26 9.41 -10.51 -7.22
N GLY A 27 8.76 -10.21 -6.10
CA GLY A 27 7.31 -10.28 -6.00
C GLY A 27 6.78 -9.68 -4.71
N GLU A 28 5.51 -9.90 -4.46
CA GLU A 28 4.81 -9.44 -3.27
C GLU A 28 3.96 -10.57 -2.69
N ILE A 29 4.00 -10.72 -1.36
CA ILE A 29 3.06 -11.60 -0.65
C ILE A 29 1.75 -10.85 -0.49
N VAL A 30 0.65 -11.46 -0.93
CA VAL A 30 -0.67 -10.83 -0.97
C VAL A 30 -1.69 -11.73 -0.30
N ALA A 31 -2.44 -11.18 0.66
CA ALA A 31 -3.67 -11.80 1.17
C ALA A 31 -4.88 -11.26 0.39
N PHE A 32 -5.95 -12.06 0.34
CA PHE A 32 -7.16 -11.70 -0.38
C PHE A 32 -8.36 -11.65 0.57
N LYS A 33 -9.27 -10.72 0.29
CA LYS A 33 -10.60 -10.64 0.90
C LYS A 33 -11.63 -10.45 -0.21
N ASP A 34 -12.65 -11.29 -0.24
CA ASP A 34 -13.71 -11.25 -1.27
C ASP A 34 -13.13 -11.22 -2.71
N GLY A 35 -12.06 -12.01 -2.94
CA GLY A 35 -11.37 -12.11 -4.23
C GLY A 35 -10.50 -10.90 -4.61
N LYS A 36 -10.32 -9.92 -3.71
CA LYS A 36 -9.48 -8.73 -3.94
C LYS A 36 -8.27 -8.71 -3.02
N PRO A 37 -7.13 -8.17 -3.48
CA PRO A 37 -5.98 -7.93 -2.62
C PRO A 37 -6.36 -7.09 -1.40
N SER A 38 -5.91 -7.51 -0.21
CA SER A 38 -6.22 -6.82 1.04
C SER A 38 -4.99 -6.70 1.93
N PHE A 39 -4.48 -5.47 2.04
CA PHE A 39 -3.37 -5.16 2.94
C PHE A 39 -3.75 -5.39 4.41
N SER A 40 -5.00 -5.07 4.81
CA SER A 40 -5.46 -5.26 6.18
C SER A 40 -5.51 -6.74 6.59
N GLU A 41 -5.83 -7.65 5.67
CA GLU A 41 -5.76 -9.10 5.94
C GLU A 41 -4.31 -9.56 6.07
N LEU A 42 -3.42 -9.14 5.17
CA LEU A 42 -1.99 -9.45 5.26
C LEU A 42 -1.39 -8.95 6.58
N GLN A 43 -1.77 -7.75 7.01
CA GLN A 43 -1.25 -7.13 8.23
C GLN A 43 -1.58 -7.94 9.49
N LYS A 44 -2.69 -8.68 9.54
CA LYS A 44 -3.03 -9.60 10.64
C LYS A 44 -1.98 -10.69 10.83
N ARG A 45 -1.25 -11.04 9.77
CA ARG A 45 -0.22 -12.09 9.77
C ARG A 45 1.19 -11.55 9.98
N SER A 46 1.48 -10.34 9.55
CA SER A 46 2.85 -9.80 9.41
C SER A 46 3.65 -9.69 10.72
N HIS A 47 3.01 -9.77 11.89
CA HIS A 47 3.66 -9.64 13.20
C HIS A 47 3.50 -10.87 14.09
N LEU A 48 2.98 -11.97 13.56
CA LEU A 48 2.79 -13.20 14.34
C LEU A 48 4.14 -13.84 14.68
N LYS A 49 4.25 -14.34 15.90
CA LYS A 49 5.43 -15.07 16.39
C LYS A 49 5.08 -16.47 16.89
N ASP A 50 3.84 -16.64 17.33
CA ASP A 50 3.34 -17.90 17.83
C ASP A 50 3.02 -18.85 16.67
N ARG A 51 3.59 -20.07 16.72
CA ARG A 51 3.44 -21.06 15.64
C ARG A 51 1.99 -21.51 15.46
N ASN A 52 1.24 -21.70 16.54
CA ASN A 52 -0.14 -22.17 16.45
C ASN A 52 -1.02 -21.12 15.80
N LYS A 53 -0.82 -19.83 16.15
CA LYS A 53 -1.50 -18.72 15.50
C LYS A 53 -1.12 -18.58 14.02
N ILE A 54 0.12 -18.86 13.66
CA ILE A 54 0.56 -18.85 12.26
C ILE A 54 -0.20 -19.92 11.46
N LEU A 55 -0.28 -21.17 11.99
CA LEU A 55 -0.99 -22.26 11.35
C LEU A 55 -2.51 -22.05 11.29
N GLU A 56 -3.08 -21.42 12.30
CA GLU A 56 -4.48 -20.99 12.29
C GLU A 56 -4.74 -19.95 11.18
N MET A 57 -3.87 -18.95 11.08
CA MET A 57 -3.99 -17.88 10.10
C MET A 57 -3.66 -18.32 8.66
N GLU A 58 -2.86 -19.32 8.46
CA GLU A 58 -2.67 -20.00 7.17
C GLU A 58 -4.02 -20.46 6.57
N LYS A 59 -4.89 -21.02 7.41
CA LYS A 59 -6.21 -21.50 7.00
C LYS A 59 -7.23 -20.37 6.83
N ASN A 60 -7.21 -19.39 7.75
CA ASN A 60 -8.22 -18.33 7.80
C ASN A 60 -7.93 -17.16 6.85
N VAL A 61 -6.66 -16.87 6.59
CA VAL A 61 -6.18 -15.77 5.75
C VAL A 61 -5.01 -16.27 4.89
N PRO A 62 -5.26 -17.17 3.94
CA PRO A 62 -4.19 -17.66 3.06
C PRO A 62 -3.62 -16.54 2.21
N VAL A 63 -2.33 -16.66 1.87
CA VAL A 63 -1.63 -15.71 1.01
C VAL A 63 -1.15 -16.38 -0.27
N ALA A 64 -0.87 -15.56 -1.30
CA ALA A 64 -0.14 -16.01 -2.48
C ALA A 64 1.06 -15.09 -2.72
N PHE A 65 2.11 -15.63 -3.31
CA PHE A 65 3.23 -14.86 -3.82
C PHE A 65 2.96 -14.43 -5.26
N ILE A 66 2.87 -13.12 -5.48
CA ILE A 66 2.60 -12.53 -6.79
C ILE A 66 3.95 -12.12 -7.40
N ALA A 67 4.49 -12.96 -8.25
CA ALA A 67 5.77 -12.72 -8.91
C ALA A 67 5.64 -11.71 -10.05
N PHE A 68 6.46 -10.68 -10.06
CA PHE A 68 6.51 -9.69 -11.12
C PHE A 68 7.87 -9.61 -11.82
N ASP A 69 8.92 -10.27 -11.33
CA ASP A 69 10.21 -10.38 -11.98
C ASP A 69 10.94 -11.67 -11.59
N ILE A 70 11.95 -12.06 -12.37
CA ILE A 70 12.89 -13.14 -12.08
C ILE A 70 14.31 -12.63 -12.24
N LEU A 71 15.12 -12.81 -11.21
CA LEU A 71 16.47 -12.25 -11.15
C LEU A 71 17.55 -13.32 -11.40
N TYR A 72 17.23 -14.57 -11.10
CA TYR A 72 18.13 -15.70 -11.27
C TYR A 72 17.36 -16.95 -11.66
N LYS A 73 17.88 -17.69 -12.65
CA LYS A 73 17.41 -19.04 -13.04
C LYS A 73 18.63 -19.83 -13.51
N ASN A 74 19.29 -20.55 -12.59
CA ASN A 74 20.57 -21.22 -12.78
C ASN A 74 21.72 -20.31 -13.26
N LYS A 75 21.43 -19.06 -13.57
CA LYS A 75 22.36 -17.98 -13.94
C LYS A 75 21.73 -16.63 -13.60
N ASP A 76 22.56 -15.62 -13.43
CA ASP A 76 22.10 -14.25 -13.21
C ASP A 76 21.37 -13.72 -14.46
N LEU A 77 20.25 -13.06 -14.23
CA LEU A 77 19.41 -12.43 -15.25
C LEU A 77 19.28 -10.92 -15.03
N THR A 78 19.92 -10.34 -14.02
CA THR A 78 19.77 -8.93 -13.66
C THR A 78 20.26 -7.98 -14.76
N ASP A 79 21.22 -8.40 -15.56
CA ASP A 79 21.75 -7.70 -16.75
C ASP A 79 20.87 -7.81 -18.00
N ARG A 80 19.86 -8.68 -17.97
CA ARG A 80 18.92 -8.87 -19.07
C ARG A 80 17.82 -7.81 -19.06
N SER A 81 17.26 -7.54 -20.22
CA SER A 81 16.09 -6.66 -20.32
C SER A 81 14.89 -7.19 -19.53
N LEU A 82 14.02 -6.31 -19.09
CA LEU A 82 12.78 -6.71 -18.40
C LEU A 82 11.96 -7.71 -19.24
N LEU A 83 11.89 -7.53 -20.56
CA LEU A 83 11.16 -8.44 -21.43
C LEU A 83 11.75 -9.85 -21.45
N GLU A 84 13.07 -9.98 -21.45
CA GLU A 84 13.75 -11.29 -21.40
C GLU A 84 13.50 -11.96 -20.05
N ARG A 85 13.61 -11.21 -18.94
CA ARG A 85 13.30 -11.72 -17.61
C ARG A 85 11.84 -12.17 -17.50
N LYS A 86 10.89 -11.39 -18.05
CA LYS A 86 9.47 -11.78 -18.06
C LYS A 86 9.23 -13.04 -18.89
N LYS A 87 9.89 -13.22 -20.04
CA LYS A 87 9.82 -14.47 -20.80
C LYS A 87 10.35 -15.67 -19.99
N ALA A 88 11.41 -15.48 -19.22
CA ALA A 88 11.94 -16.53 -18.35
C ALA A 88 11.00 -16.87 -17.19
N LEU A 89 10.27 -15.86 -16.65
CA LEU A 89 9.27 -16.03 -15.62
C LEU A 89 8.00 -16.72 -16.18
N ASP A 90 7.59 -16.42 -17.41
CA ASP A 90 6.35 -16.95 -18.02
C ASP A 90 6.39 -18.48 -18.21
N ILE A 91 7.59 -19.08 -18.26
CA ILE A 91 7.77 -20.54 -18.36
C ILE A 91 7.30 -21.26 -17.06
N ILE A 92 7.36 -20.58 -15.93
CA ILE A 92 6.95 -21.15 -14.63
C ILE A 92 5.42 -21.17 -14.57
N SER A 93 4.82 -22.30 -14.22
CA SER A 93 3.36 -22.43 -14.11
C SER A 93 2.83 -21.75 -12.86
N ASP A 94 1.67 -21.11 -12.95
CA ASP A 94 0.95 -20.60 -11.79
C ASP A 94 0.42 -21.77 -10.93
N THR A 95 0.32 -21.52 -9.62
CA THR A 95 -0.32 -22.42 -8.65
C THR A 95 -1.30 -21.63 -7.78
N ASN A 96 -1.93 -22.28 -6.80
CA ASN A 96 -2.79 -21.57 -5.84
C ASN A 96 -2.03 -20.53 -5.01
N TYR A 97 -0.74 -20.73 -4.77
CA TYR A 97 0.10 -19.88 -3.92
C TYR A 97 1.18 -19.10 -4.69
N PHE A 98 1.29 -19.32 -6.00
CA PHE A 98 2.23 -18.64 -6.87
C PHE A 98 1.54 -18.16 -8.14
N ILE A 99 1.49 -16.84 -8.33
CA ILE A 99 0.80 -16.21 -9.45
C ILE A 99 1.76 -15.21 -10.12
N LYS A 100 1.85 -15.24 -11.44
CA LYS A 100 2.64 -14.26 -12.21
C LYS A 100 1.80 -13.05 -12.59
N THR A 101 2.38 -11.86 -12.49
CA THR A 101 1.74 -10.67 -13.05
C THR A 101 1.78 -10.70 -14.58
N LYS A 102 0.64 -10.38 -15.20
CA LYS A 102 0.54 -10.23 -16.65
C LYS A 102 1.14 -8.90 -17.13
N ILE A 103 1.63 -8.88 -18.37
CA ILE A 103 2.05 -7.66 -19.07
C ILE A 103 0.87 -7.12 -19.86
N TYR A 104 0.65 -5.80 -19.75
CA TYR A 104 -0.35 -5.07 -20.53
C TYR A 104 0.35 -3.99 -21.35
N GLN A 105 0.00 -3.89 -22.65
CA GLN A 105 0.60 -2.89 -23.55
C GLN A 105 -0.05 -1.51 -23.41
N ASP A 106 -1.35 -1.47 -23.15
CA ASP A 106 -2.12 -0.25 -22.94
C ASP A 106 -2.30 0.04 -21.45
N GLY A 107 -1.38 0.84 -20.90
CA GLY A 107 -1.39 1.23 -19.49
C GLY A 107 -2.60 2.13 -19.13
N LYS A 108 -3.10 2.97 -20.07
CA LYS A 108 -4.26 3.83 -19.83
C LYS A 108 -5.52 2.97 -19.65
N LYS A 109 -5.77 2.06 -20.58
CA LYS A 109 -6.91 1.13 -20.51
C LYS A 109 -6.83 0.22 -19.27
N LEU A 110 -5.63 -0.25 -18.91
CA LEU A 110 -5.44 -1.01 -17.68
C LEU A 110 -5.77 -0.18 -16.45
N PHE A 111 -5.32 1.07 -16.39
CA PHE A 111 -5.55 1.95 -15.25
C PHE A 111 -7.04 2.27 -15.05
N GLU A 112 -7.81 2.49 -16.13
CA GLU A 112 -9.26 2.64 -16.04
C GLU A 112 -9.97 1.38 -15.49
N ARG A 113 -9.50 0.18 -15.85
CA ARG A 113 -10.00 -1.07 -15.24
C ARG A 113 -9.65 -1.16 -13.76
N VAL A 114 -8.42 -0.79 -13.38
CA VAL A 114 -7.95 -0.75 -12.00
C VAL A 114 -8.82 0.18 -11.14
N LYS A 115 -9.16 1.37 -11.66
CA LYS A 115 -10.08 2.31 -11.01
C LYS A 115 -11.48 1.68 -10.78
N LYS A 116 -12.07 1.10 -11.83
CA LYS A 116 -13.39 0.45 -11.75
C LYS A 116 -13.43 -0.69 -10.73
N LEU A 117 -12.34 -1.43 -10.59
CA LEU A 117 -12.21 -2.53 -9.64
C LEU A 117 -11.83 -2.05 -8.22
N GLY A 118 -11.50 -0.76 -8.05
CA GLY A 118 -11.05 -0.19 -6.78
C GLY A 118 -9.69 -0.72 -6.32
N LEU A 119 -8.82 -1.14 -7.26
CA LEU A 119 -7.47 -1.63 -6.96
C LEU A 119 -6.49 -0.47 -6.73
N GLU A 120 -5.34 -0.76 -6.13
CA GLU A 120 -4.36 0.22 -5.65
C GLU A 120 -3.70 1.05 -6.77
N GLY A 121 -3.47 0.44 -7.94
CA GLY A 121 -2.80 1.10 -9.05
C GLY A 121 -2.08 0.13 -9.98
N ILE A 122 -1.19 0.69 -10.81
CA ILE A 122 -0.34 -0.07 -11.74
C ILE A 122 1.13 0.35 -11.59
N VAL A 123 2.04 -0.49 -12.09
CA VAL A 123 3.46 -0.15 -12.23
C VAL A 123 3.82 -0.15 -13.70
N ALA A 124 4.18 1.02 -14.23
CA ALA A 124 4.75 1.14 -15.57
C ALA A 124 6.25 0.88 -15.50
N LYS A 125 6.75 -0.01 -16.35
CA LYS A 125 8.16 -0.43 -16.37
C LYS A 125 8.73 -0.30 -17.76
N LYS A 126 9.95 0.26 -17.88
CA LYS A 126 10.65 0.36 -19.16
C LYS A 126 11.07 -1.04 -19.66
N LYS A 127 10.60 -1.41 -20.86
CA LYS A 127 10.74 -2.78 -21.40
C LYS A 127 12.19 -3.29 -21.50
N ASN A 128 13.11 -2.41 -21.86
CA ASN A 128 14.53 -2.75 -22.07
C ASN A 128 15.41 -2.45 -20.85
N SER A 129 14.80 -2.24 -19.66
CA SER A 129 15.57 -1.96 -18.45
C SER A 129 16.18 -3.23 -17.86
N ILE A 130 17.41 -3.11 -17.39
CA ILE A 130 18.06 -4.08 -16.52
C ILE A 130 17.45 -3.99 -15.10
N TYR A 131 17.74 -4.96 -14.24
CA TYR A 131 17.34 -4.92 -12.84
C TYR A 131 18.46 -4.33 -11.99
N ILE A 132 18.13 -3.27 -11.26
CA ILE A 132 19.05 -2.65 -10.31
C ILE A 132 18.38 -2.70 -8.93
N GLY A 133 19.03 -3.30 -7.93
CA GLY A 133 18.50 -3.49 -6.57
C GLY A 133 18.35 -2.20 -5.76
N LYS A 134 17.91 -1.12 -6.41
CA LYS A 134 17.65 0.20 -5.81
C LYS A 134 16.47 0.89 -6.49
N ARG A 135 15.99 2.00 -5.91
CA ARG A 135 14.94 2.83 -6.52
C ARG A 135 15.43 3.44 -7.83
N VAL A 136 14.63 3.31 -8.89
CA VAL A 136 14.91 3.78 -10.25
C VAL A 136 13.71 4.57 -10.80
N ASP A 137 13.95 5.43 -11.78
CA ASP A 137 12.96 6.29 -12.43
C ASP A 137 12.18 5.59 -13.55
N TYR A 138 12.69 4.48 -14.06
CA TYR A 138 12.03 3.69 -15.11
C TYR A 138 11.07 2.59 -14.60
N TRP A 139 10.80 2.56 -13.28
CA TRP A 139 9.71 1.82 -12.63
C TRP A 139 8.79 2.82 -11.92
N VAL A 140 7.71 3.18 -12.56
CA VAL A 140 6.81 4.24 -12.10
C VAL A 140 5.53 3.64 -11.54
N LYS A 141 5.27 3.88 -10.25
CA LYS A 141 4.00 3.51 -9.60
C LYS A 141 2.95 4.57 -9.89
N ILE A 142 1.86 4.18 -10.55
CA ILE A 142 0.71 5.03 -10.85
C ILE A 142 -0.43 4.57 -9.94
N LYS A 143 -0.69 5.32 -8.89
CA LYS A 143 -1.64 4.95 -7.84
C LYS A 143 -3.04 5.50 -8.12
N ASN A 144 -4.04 4.72 -7.73
CA ASN A 144 -5.45 5.08 -7.79
C ASN A 144 -5.87 5.74 -6.49
N PHE A 145 -5.57 7.05 -6.33
CA PHE A 145 -5.99 7.79 -5.16
C PHE A 145 -7.46 8.17 -5.24
N LYS A 146 -8.15 8.08 -4.10
CA LYS A 146 -9.46 8.69 -3.87
C LYS A 146 -9.25 10.12 -3.40
N GLU A 147 -10.22 10.97 -3.65
CA GLU A 147 -10.19 12.38 -3.26
C GLU A 147 -11.50 12.74 -2.57
N GLU A 148 -11.40 13.25 -1.36
CA GLU A 148 -12.55 13.70 -0.55
C GLU A 148 -12.16 14.92 0.27
N GLU A 149 -13.17 15.72 0.64
CA GLU A 149 -13.02 16.85 1.56
C GLU A 149 -13.21 16.43 3.01
N PHE A 150 -12.27 16.82 3.87
CA PHE A 150 -12.33 16.56 5.31
C PHE A 150 -12.22 17.86 6.09
N TYR A 151 -12.94 17.93 7.20
CA TYR A 151 -12.83 19.04 8.13
C TYR A 151 -11.52 19.02 8.88
N VAL A 152 -10.94 20.20 9.11
CA VAL A 152 -9.83 20.37 10.05
C VAL A 152 -10.43 20.59 11.45
N GLY A 153 -10.22 19.65 12.35
CA GLY A 153 -10.67 19.75 13.73
C GLY A 153 -9.56 19.99 14.75
N GLY A 154 -8.30 20.10 14.26
CA GLY A 154 -7.15 20.38 15.11
C GLY A 154 -5.84 20.22 14.36
N TYR A 155 -4.74 20.37 15.10
CA TYR A 155 -3.40 20.22 14.55
C TYR A 155 -2.39 19.76 15.61
N ILE A 156 -1.25 19.24 15.15
CA ILE A 156 -0.07 18.92 15.94
C ILE A 156 1.09 19.70 15.36
N LEU A 157 1.78 20.47 16.22
CA LEU A 157 2.99 21.18 15.85
C LEU A 157 4.21 20.24 15.97
N ARG A 158 5.06 20.27 14.96
CA ARG A 158 6.39 19.67 14.96
C ARG A 158 7.41 20.71 14.52
N LYS A 159 8.72 20.42 14.70
CA LYS A 159 9.80 21.37 14.44
C LYS A 159 9.61 22.14 13.12
N GLU A 160 9.41 21.44 12.00
CA GLU A 160 9.31 22.04 10.66
C GLU A 160 7.93 21.85 9.99
N LYS A 161 7.00 21.16 10.67
CA LYS A 161 5.73 20.73 10.06
C LYS A 161 4.53 20.98 10.96
N ILE A 162 3.39 21.20 10.34
CA ILE A 162 2.07 21.20 10.95
C ILE A 162 1.34 19.98 10.43
N SER A 163 0.79 19.16 11.33
CA SER A 163 -0.05 18.01 10.97
C SER A 163 -1.50 18.34 11.33
N PHE A 164 -2.34 18.61 10.33
CA PHE A 164 -3.77 18.83 10.53
C PHE A 164 -4.47 17.52 10.85
N LEU A 165 -5.28 17.52 11.90
CA LEU A 165 -6.16 16.42 12.28
C LEU A 165 -7.44 16.53 11.46
N LEU A 166 -7.74 15.49 10.69
CA LEU A 166 -8.83 15.45 9.74
C LEU A 166 -10.03 14.71 10.32
N GLY A 167 -11.22 15.25 10.07
CA GLY A 167 -12.47 14.66 10.49
C GLY A 167 -13.57 14.68 9.45
N GLU A 168 -14.48 13.74 9.58
CA GLU A 168 -15.76 13.73 8.87
C GLU A 168 -16.93 13.88 9.84
N LYS A 169 -17.97 14.59 9.44
CA LYS A 169 -19.20 14.69 10.23
C LYS A 169 -20.07 13.47 9.98
N LYS A 170 -20.40 12.74 11.04
CA LYS A 170 -21.27 11.57 11.00
C LYS A 170 -22.19 11.56 12.22
N ASN A 171 -23.49 11.52 11.99
CA ASN A 171 -24.51 11.54 13.08
C ASN A 171 -24.28 12.68 14.09
N GLY A 172 -24.03 13.90 13.61
CA GLY A 172 -23.79 15.08 14.44
C GLY A 172 -22.41 15.14 15.13
N LYS A 173 -21.58 14.10 15.05
CA LYS A 173 -20.26 14.00 15.67
C LYS A 173 -19.17 14.20 14.62
N LEU A 174 -18.02 14.79 15.03
CA LEU A 174 -16.81 14.82 14.22
C LEU A 174 -15.99 13.56 14.51
N ILE A 175 -15.81 12.73 13.48
CA ILE A 175 -15.06 11.48 13.58
C ILE A 175 -13.67 11.71 13.00
N TYR A 176 -12.63 11.49 13.79
CA TYR A 176 -11.24 11.54 13.32
C TYR A 176 -10.99 10.43 12.30
N VAL A 177 -10.40 10.80 11.17
CA VAL A 177 -10.10 9.87 10.06
C VAL A 177 -8.62 9.85 9.64
N GLY A 178 -7.80 10.71 10.20
CA GLY A 178 -6.38 10.75 9.86
C GLY A 178 -5.77 12.13 9.97
N LYS A 179 -4.53 12.27 9.50
CA LYS A 179 -3.83 13.56 9.50
C LYS A 179 -3.03 13.77 8.23
N VAL A 180 -2.93 15.02 7.78
CA VAL A 180 -2.04 15.45 6.68
C VAL A 180 -1.04 16.46 7.19
N SER A 181 0.17 16.43 6.66
CA SER A 181 1.23 17.33 7.11
C SER A 181 1.61 18.32 6.02
N ILE A 182 1.80 19.58 6.43
CA ILE A 182 2.35 20.67 5.61
C ILE A 182 3.64 21.20 6.24
N MET A 183 4.41 21.95 5.47
CA MET A 183 5.50 22.75 6.01
C MET A 183 4.95 24.02 6.68
N LYS A 184 5.64 24.56 7.69
CA LYS A 184 5.19 25.77 8.41
C LYS A 184 5.04 27.01 7.53
N ASN A 185 5.76 27.09 6.41
CA ASN A 185 5.67 28.16 5.44
C ASN A 185 4.59 27.97 4.36
N ASP A 186 3.77 26.92 4.45
CA ASP A 186 2.63 26.71 3.56
C ASP A 186 1.51 27.72 3.86
N LYS A 187 0.79 28.17 2.81
CA LYS A 187 -0.36 29.09 2.96
C LYS A 187 -1.43 28.60 3.93
N LEU A 188 -1.61 27.28 4.01
CA LEU A 188 -2.59 26.68 4.92
C LEU A 188 -2.15 26.79 6.40
N ALA A 189 -0.90 27.18 6.68
CA ALA A 189 -0.45 27.37 8.07
C ALA A 189 -1.26 28.44 8.80
N GLN A 190 -1.86 29.41 8.09
CA GLN A 190 -2.74 30.43 8.70
C GLN A 190 -3.92 29.82 9.50
N ILE A 191 -4.34 28.60 9.19
CA ILE A 191 -5.43 27.92 9.91
C ILE A 191 -5.13 27.75 11.41
N ILE A 192 -3.85 27.63 11.81
CA ILE A 192 -3.47 27.47 13.22
C ILE A 192 -3.59 28.75 14.06
N GLN A 193 -3.83 29.90 13.41
CA GLN A 193 -4.05 31.19 14.10
C GLN A 193 -5.47 31.33 14.65
N GLU A 194 -6.36 30.37 14.31
CA GLU A 194 -7.72 30.33 14.83
C GLU A 194 -7.74 30.04 16.33
N LYS A 195 -8.77 30.57 17.02
CA LYS A 195 -8.98 30.33 18.45
C LYS A 195 -9.13 28.82 18.72
N GLU A 196 -8.36 28.33 19.65
CA GLU A 196 -8.46 26.95 20.12
C GLU A 196 -9.77 26.72 20.87
N VAL A 197 -10.28 25.50 20.76
CA VAL A 197 -11.51 25.03 21.41
C VAL A 197 -11.24 23.70 22.11
N GLU A 198 -12.23 23.19 22.83
CA GLU A 198 -12.19 21.82 23.34
C GLU A 198 -12.15 20.82 22.19
N ASN A 199 -11.64 19.61 22.46
CA ASN A 199 -11.49 18.57 21.45
C ASN A 199 -12.84 18.25 20.77
N PRO A 200 -13.01 18.57 19.47
CA PRO A 200 -14.25 18.34 18.76
C PRO A 200 -14.41 16.88 18.26
N PHE A 201 -13.35 16.06 18.35
CA PHE A 201 -13.40 14.69 17.85
C PHE A 201 -14.02 13.73 18.88
N TYR A 202 -14.92 12.89 18.40
CA TYR A 202 -15.52 11.86 19.21
C TYR A 202 -14.56 10.70 19.56
N ASN A 203 -13.68 10.34 18.63
CA ASN A 203 -12.84 9.15 18.71
C ASN A 203 -11.33 9.43 18.74
N TYR A 204 -10.89 10.68 18.97
CA TYR A 204 -9.49 11.05 19.10
C TYR A 204 -9.17 11.50 20.51
N LYS A 205 -8.24 10.80 21.17
CA LYS A 205 -7.88 11.03 22.60
C LYS A 205 -6.44 11.49 22.80
N GLU A 206 -5.66 11.61 21.73
CA GLU A 206 -4.28 12.05 21.84
C GLU A 206 -4.19 13.57 22.05
N ALA A 207 -3.06 14.05 22.60
CA ALA A 207 -2.81 15.48 22.76
C ALA A 207 -2.70 16.18 21.38
N GLY A 208 -3.18 17.42 21.35
CA GLY A 208 -3.16 18.27 20.17
C GLY A 208 -3.79 19.63 20.44
N HIS A 209 -3.65 20.53 19.50
CA HIS A 209 -4.35 21.80 19.48
C HIS A 209 -5.64 21.64 18.71
N PHE A 210 -6.79 22.01 19.25
CA PHE A 210 -8.07 21.75 18.63
C PHE A 210 -8.74 23.02 18.12
N LEU A 211 -9.42 22.89 16.99
CA LEU A 211 -10.06 24.00 16.28
C LEU A 211 -11.53 23.69 16.02
N LYS A 212 -12.34 24.75 15.96
CA LYS A 212 -13.72 24.62 15.46
C LYS A 212 -13.69 24.10 14.02
N PRO A 213 -14.38 22.99 13.67
CA PRO A 213 -14.27 22.35 12.36
C PRO A 213 -15.06 23.13 11.29
N LYS A 214 -14.49 24.26 10.85
CA LYS A 214 -15.04 25.15 9.80
C LYS A 214 -14.30 25.04 8.48
N TYR A 215 -13.01 24.72 8.50
CA TYR A 215 -12.19 24.56 7.28
C TYR A 215 -12.25 23.14 6.76
N LYS A 216 -12.30 23.01 5.44
CA LYS A 216 -12.17 21.73 4.75
C LYS A 216 -10.94 21.71 3.87
N LEU A 217 -10.29 20.57 3.79
CA LEU A 217 -9.16 20.33 2.91
C LEU A 217 -9.48 19.17 1.96
N LEU A 218 -9.19 19.34 0.68
CA LEU A 218 -9.25 18.28 -0.31
C LEU A 218 -8.03 17.37 -0.12
N VAL A 219 -8.28 16.12 0.23
CA VAL A 219 -7.26 15.15 0.60
C VAL A 219 -7.33 13.96 -0.34
N SER A 220 -6.19 13.63 -0.93
CA SER A 220 -6.00 12.38 -1.66
C SER A 220 -5.54 11.29 -0.71
N TYR A 221 -6.09 10.07 -0.83
CA TYR A 221 -5.74 8.93 -0.01
C TYR A 221 -5.93 7.62 -0.77
N MET A 222 -5.26 6.54 -0.34
CA MET A 222 -5.33 5.24 -1.00
C MET A 222 -6.65 4.53 -0.71
N GLU A 223 -6.92 4.29 0.56
CA GLU A 223 -8.10 3.56 1.04
C GLU A 223 -8.38 3.93 2.50
N ARG A 224 -9.52 3.49 3.02
CA ARG A 224 -9.81 3.54 4.45
C ARG A 224 -9.39 2.22 5.09
N THR A 225 -8.72 2.30 6.24
CA THR A 225 -8.37 1.13 7.04
C THR A 225 -9.61 0.54 7.72
N THR A 226 -9.48 -0.62 8.35
CA THR A 226 -10.54 -1.23 9.17
C THR A 226 -11.05 -0.31 10.30
N ASN A 227 -10.19 0.58 10.81
CA ASN A 227 -10.54 1.58 11.83
C ASN A 227 -11.06 2.89 11.22
N ASN A 228 -11.45 2.88 9.94
CA ASN A 228 -11.95 4.02 9.17
C ASN A 228 -10.93 5.20 9.06
N THR A 229 -9.63 4.96 9.27
CA THR A 229 -8.60 5.98 9.05
C THR A 229 -8.09 5.96 7.61
N LEU A 230 -7.63 7.10 7.12
CA LEU A 230 -7.10 7.25 5.77
C LEU A 230 -5.70 6.65 5.66
N ARG A 231 -5.47 5.78 4.68
CA ARG A 231 -4.14 5.25 4.37
C ARG A 231 -3.41 6.18 3.41
N GLN A 232 -2.20 6.59 3.77
CA GLN A 232 -1.35 7.50 2.99
C GLN A 232 -2.05 8.80 2.54
N PRO A 233 -2.70 9.55 3.44
CA PRO A 233 -3.35 10.80 3.07
C PRO A 233 -2.31 11.89 2.77
N PHE A 234 -2.61 12.71 1.75
CA PHE A 234 -1.84 13.90 1.42
C PHE A 234 -2.73 14.97 0.81
N LEU A 235 -2.32 16.23 0.90
CA LEU A 235 -3.04 17.33 0.28
C LEU A 235 -2.83 17.31 -1.23
N LYS A 236 -3.91 17.46 -1.97
CA LYS A 236 -3.83 17.75 -3.39
C LYS A 236 -3.35 19.20 -3.55
N LYS A 237 -2.24 19.37 -4.23
CA LYS A 237 -1.74 20.68 -4.64
C LYS A 237 -2.50 21.20 -5.85
#